data_4c87feaf753bfb15d36d653bf0dec71f
#
_entry.id   4c87feaf753bfb15d36d653bf0dec71f
#
_cell.length_a   1.000
_cell.length_b   1.000
_cell.length_c   1.000
_cell.angle_alpha   90.00
_cell.angle_beta   90.00
_cell.angle_gamma   90.00
#
_symmetry.space_group_name_H-M   'P 1'
#
loop_
_entity.id
_entity.type
_entity.pdbx_description
1 polymer ?
#
loop_
_entity_poly.entity_id
_entity_poly.type
_entity_poly.pdbx_seq_one_letter_code
_entity_poly.pdbx_strand_id
1 'polypeptide(L)'
;MQSEEQRGDAAYQRRESAKRRRQWTIQLVVLVVLVAFVWLLVHNVSSNLAERSIRSGFDFLKGAANFEIGEVLLPFDSSQPVWLAFLNGVLNTIRVAVFAIITSMVLGAVVGIMRLSNHPILRFLGTAHVEVYRNIPLIIQLFAVYMLITELLPASTEPLHAGSWALLSKAGLQFAVPAQTGLAAMAAFIAGVLTALLVREIQRRRVTDLVAGLLGFVAGILVALVVWVIFGFYSGWSKPVVSGFMIEGGAALSPEFLALWLGLTFFTSAAIAEIVRAGVLAVKQGQWNAGLALGLTRSQVVSYIVFPQSMRLAIPPLTSQFMNLTKNSSLAVVIGYPDIVAVGNSSINITGQALEVIVIIMAVYLFLNLIILSLIHISEPTRPISI
;
A
#
# COMPACT_ATOMS: atom_id res chain seq x y z
N MET A 1 -55.42 -4.84 34.41
CA MET A 1 -54.25 -5.38 33.74
C MET A 1 -53.82 -4.59 32.49
N GLN A 2 -54.67 -4.37 31.46
CA GLN A 2 -54.28 -3.58 30.26
C GLN A 2 -53.88 -2.12 30.51
N SER A 3 -54.37 -1.46 31.55
CA SER A 3 -54.06 -0.06 31.88
C SER A 3 -52.68 0.11 32.58
N GLU A 4 -52.19 -0.92 33.26
CA GLU A 4 -50.86 -0.89 33.90
C GLU A 4 -49.71 -1.17 32.92
N GLU A 5 -49.92 -2.09 31.96
CA GLU A 5 -48.98 -2.33 30.85
C GLU A 5 -48.80 -1.07 29.99
N GLN A 6 -49.89 -0.40 29.60
CA GLN A 6 -49.82 0.85 28.83
C GLN A 6 -49.09 1.99 29.56
N ARG A 7 -49.21 2.06 30.89
CA ARG A 7 -48.46 3.03 31.71
C ARG A 7 -46.97 2.68 31.81
N GLY A 8 -46.62 1.40 31.85
CA GLY A 8 -45.26 0.91 31.84
C GLY A 8 -44.55 1.26 30.53
N ASP A 9 -45.20 1.00 29.39
CA ASP A 9 -44.66 1.31 28.05
C ASP A 9 -44.49 2.81 27.83
N ALA A 10 -45.42 3.65 28.27
CA ALA A 10 -45.31 5.10 28.18
C ALA A 10 -44.17 5.65 29.04
N ALA A 11 -43.93 5.09 30.22
CA ALA A 11 -42.83 5.47 31.10
C ALA A 11 -41.47 5.02 30.53
N TYR A 12 -41.41 3.84 29.91
CA TYR A 12 -40.22 3.33 29.20
C TYR A 12 -39.87 4.21 28.00
N GLN A 13 -40.84 4.51 27.14
CA GLN A 13 -40.63 5.39 25.97
C GLN A 13 -40.19 6.80 26.37
N ARG A 14 -40.73 7.37 27.47
CA ARG A 14 -40.25 8.66 27.98
C ARG A 14 -38.81 8.61 28.49
N ARG A 15 -38.40 7.53 29.15
CA ARG A 15 -36.99 7.33 29.59
C ARG A 15 -36.04 7.16 28.41
N GLU A 16 -36.46 6.43 27.41
CA GLU A 16 -35.64 6.21 26.21
C GLU A 16 -35.48 7.49 25.36
N SER A 17 -36.57 8.25 25.19
CA SER A 17 -36.54 9.55 24.53
C SER A 17 -35.71 10.59 25.30
N ALA A 18 -35.77 10.59 26.64
CA ALA A 18 -34.91 11.43 27.47
C ALA A 18 -33.43 11.04 27.37
N LYS A 19 -33.12 9.73 27.32
CA LYS A 19 -31.75 9.22 27.07
C LYS A 19 -31.22 9.65 25.70
N ARG A 20 -32.03 9.48 24.64
CA ARG A 20 -31.69 9.93 23.29
C ARG A 20 -31.46 11.44 23.24
N ARG A 21 -32.36 12.25 23.81
CA ARG A 21 -32.19 13.70 23.88
C ARG A 21 -30.88 14.09 24.57
N ARG A 22 -30.56 13.48 25.71
CA ARG A 22 -29.32 13.73 26.43
C ARG A 22 -28.10 13.35 25.60
N GLN A 23 -28.15 12.23 24.90
CA GLN A 23 -27.04 11.83 23.98
C GLN A 23 -26.85 12.85 22.85
N TRP A 24 -27.95 13.27 22.22
CA TRP A 24 -27.86 14.30 21.17
C TRP A 24 -27.39 15.65 21.73
N THR A 25 -27.81 16.05 22.92
CA THR A 25 -27.30 17.28 23.53
C THR A 25 -25.83 17.20 23.83
N ILE A 26 -25.33 16.07 24.37
CA ILE A 26 -23.91 15.86 24.64
C ILE A 26 -23.11 15.90 23.31
N GLN A 27 -23.60 15.20 22.28
CA GLN A 27 -22.95 15.20 20.96
C GLN A 27 -22.90 16.60 20.35
N LEU A 28 -23.99 17.35 20.45
CA LEU A 28 -24.07 18.73 19.96
C LEU A 28 -23.10 19.66 20.72
N VAL A 29 -23.04 19.54 22.05
CA VAL A 29 -22.12 20.32 22.88
C VAL A 29 -20.66 19.98 22.50
N VAL A 30 -20.32 18.69 22.38
CA VAL A 30 -18.98 18.26 21.96
C VAL A 30 -18.65 18.80 20.57
N LEU A 31 -19.60 18.72 19.63
CA LEU A 31 -19.41 19.26 18.27
C LEU A 31 -19.17 20.78 18.30
N VAL A 32 -19.99 21.53 19.07
CA VAL A 32 -19.84 22.99 19.19
C VAL A 32 -18.48 23.35 19.82
N VAL A 33 -18.08 22.65 20.87
CA VAL A 33 -16.76 22.86 21.51
C VAL A 33 -15.63 22.55 20.52
N LEU A 34 -15.75 21.48 19.77
CA LEU A 34 -14.75 21.10 18.76
C LEU A 34 -14.67 22.14 17.63
N VAL A 35 -15.80 22.60 17.12
CA VAL A 35 -15.86 23.65 16.10
C VAL A 35 -15.29 24.96 16.62
N ALA A 36 -15.64 25.36 17.85
CA ALA A 36 -15.10 26.57 18.48
C ALA A 36 -13.59 26.45 18.68
N PHE A 37 -13.09 25.29 19.10
CA PHE A 37 -11.66 25.01 19.26
C PHE A 37 -10.91 25.12 17.92
N VAL A 38 -11.44 24.47 16.87
CA VAL A 38 -10.85 24.56 15.51
C VAL A 38 -10.86 25.99 15.01
N TRP A 39 -11.96 26.73 15.22
CA TRP A 39 -12.06 28.13 14.84
C TRP A 39 -11.02 28.99 15.55
N LEU A 40 -10.84 28.81 16.88
CA LEU A 40 -9.84 29.51 17.66
C LEU A 40 -8.41 29.19 17.16
N LEU A 41 -8.14 27.92 16.83
CA LEU A 41 -6.83 27.54 16.26
C LEU A 41 -6.59 28.22 14.92
N VAL A 42 -7.56 28.15 14.00
CA VAL A 42 -7.45 28.77 12.67
C VAL A 42 -7.29 30.28 12.78
N HIS A 43 -8.07 30.93 13.64
CA HIS A 43 -8.00 32.36 13.87
C HIS A 43 -6.63 32.78 14.42
N ASN A 44 -6.15 32.08 15.44
CA ASN A 44 -4.85 32.35 16.07
C ASN A 44 -3.68 32.13 15.08
N VAL A 45 -3.74 31.04 14.31
CA VAL A 45 -2.73 30.77 13.26
C VAL A 45 -2.76 31.86 12.18
N SER A 46 -3.95 32.23 11.69
CA SER A 46 -4.09 33.28 10.66
C SER A 46 -3.55 34.63 11.13
N SER A 47 -3.84 35.01 12.38
CA SER A 47 -3.34 36.23 12.98
C SER A 47 -1.81 36.24 13.09
N ASN A 48 -1.24 35.14 13.61
CA ASN A 48 0.21 35.01 13.75
C ASN A 48 0.94 34.98 12.40
N LEU A 49 0.35 34.37 11.37
CA LEU A 49 0.91 34.37 10.01
C LEU A 49 0.88 35.78 9.41
N ALA A 50 -0.22 36.53 9.60
CA ALA A 50 -0.35 37.90 9.15
C ALA A 50 0.67 38.83 9.81
N GLU A 51 0.85 38.74 11.15
CA GLU A 51 1.84 39.50 11.91
C GLU A 51 3.28 39.23 11.43
N ARG A 52 3.57 37.99 11.04
CA ARG A 52 4.89 37.57 10.54
C ARG A 52 5.09 37.80 9.04
N SER A 53 4.11 38.41 8.34
CA SER A 53 4.10 38.57 6.88
C SER A 53 4.32 37.27 6.10
N ILE A 54 3.94 36.15 6.67
CA ILE A 54 4.00 34.84 6.01
C ILE A 54 2.78 34.72 5.09
N ARG A 55 3.03 34.48 3.82
CA ARG A 55 1.95 34.27 2.82
C ARG A 55 1.18 33.00 3.19
N SER A 56 -0.14 33.09 3.23
CA SER A 56 -1.05 31.96 3.42
C SER A 56 -1.92 31.78 2.18
N GLY A 57 -2.40 30.53 1.97
CA GLY A 57 -3.24 30.19 0.83
C GLY A 57 -2.56 29.24 -0.15
N PHE A 58 -3.34 28.75 -1.13
CA PHE A 58 -2.89 27.69 -2.04
C PHE A 58 -2.41 28.22 -3.40
N ASP A 59 -2.24 29.53 -3.56
CA ASP A 59 -1.79 30.12 -4.83
C ASP A 59 -0.36 29.67 -5.22
N PHE A 60 0.47 29.34 -4.23
CA PHE A 60 1.82 28.81 -4.48
C PHE A 60 1.81 27.55 -5.36
N LEU A 61 0.74 26.77 -5.34
CA LEU A 61 0.61 25.58 -6.19
C LEU A 61 0.73 25.86 -7.68
N LYS A 62 0.36 27.07 -8.10
CA LYS A 62 0.42 27.52 -9.51
C LYS A 62 1.76 28.14 -9.86
N GLY A 63 2.54 28.55 -8.86
CA GLY A 63 3.88 29.11 -9.04
C GLY A 63 4.91 28.08 -9.46
N ALA A 64 6.06 28.52 -9.98
CA ALA A 64 7.19 27.67 -10.29
C ALA A 64 7.71 26.98 -9.01
N ALA A 65 8.06 25.71 -9.14
CA ALA A 65 8.51 24.91 -8.00
C ALA A 65 9.85 25.40 -7.43
N ASN A 66 10.78 25.79 -8.30
CA ASN A 66 12.14 26.21 -7.96
C ASN A 66 12.96 25.15 -7.20
N PHE A 67 12.61 23.87 -7.36
CA PHE A 67 13.37 22.72 -6.88
C PHE A 67 13.25 21.57 -7.86
N GLU A 68 14.25 20.69 -7.84
CA GLU A 68 14.29 19.46 -8.64
C GLU A 68 13.75 18.27 -7.84
N ILE A 69 13.24 17.26 -8.55
CA ILE A 69 12.81 15.98 -7.98
C ILE A 69 13.71 14.90 -8.61
N GLY A 70 14.41 14.14 -7.77
CA GLY A 70 15.41 13.15 -8.21
C GLY A 70 14.82 11.99 -9.04
N GLU A 71 13.55 11.63 -8.82
CA GLU A 71 12.86 10.59 -9.57
C GLU A 71 11.45 11.06 -9.92
N VAL A 72 11.15 11.16 -11.21
CA VAL A 72 9.85 11.64 -11.72
C VAL A 72 9.19 10.60 -12.61
N LEU A 73 7.89 10.45 -12.48
CA LEU A 73 7.06 9.62 -13.36
C LEU A 73 6.42 10.43 -14.49
N LEU A 74 6.14 11.70 -14.21
CA LEU A 74 5.70 12.67 -15.20
C LEU A 74 6.83 13.68 -15.46
N PRO A 75 7.06 14.11 -16.72
CA PRO A 75 8.07 15.12 -17.02
C PRO A 75 7.94 16.33 -16.11
N PHE A 76 9.01 16.69 -15.44
CA PHE A 76 9.03 17.78 -14.47
C PHE A 76 10.41 18.43 -14.42
N ASP A 77 10.41 19.74 -14.36
CA ASP A 77 11.58 20.58 -14.12
C ASP A 77 11.22 21.71 -13.12
N SER A 78 12.22 22.40 -12.57
CA SER A 78 12.07 23.42 -11.54
C SER A 78 11.25 24.64 -11.97
N SER A 79 11.05 24.88 -13.27
CA SER A 79 10.23 25.98 -13.80
C SER A 79 8.73 25.66 -13.80
N GLN A 80 8.39 24.38 -13.66
CA GLN A 80 7.01 23.92 -13.71
C GLN A 80 6.28 24.17 -12.39
N PRO A 81 4.92 24.14 -12.40
CA PRO A 81 4.15 24.51 -11.23
C PRO A 81 4.27 23.46 -10.10
N VAL A 82 4.23 23.96 -8.86
CA VAL A 82 4.35 23.14 -7.64
C VAL A 82 3.33 22.01 -7.60
N TRP A 83 2.09 22.20 -8.07
CA TRP A 83 1.10 21.11 -8.09
C TRP A 83 1.55 19.88 -8.88
N LEU A 84 2.35 20.08 -9.95
CA LEU A 84 2.90 18.96 -10.73
C LEU A 84 4.01 18.21 -9.96
N ALA A 85 4.79 18.94 -9.14
CA ALA A 85 5.71 18.35 -8.19
C ALA A 85 4.97 17.46 -7.19
N PHE A 86 3.89 17.96 -6.57
CA PHE A 86 3.05 17.19 -5.67
C PHE A 86 2.44 15.95 -6.35
N LEU A 87 2.00 16.08 -7.59
CA LEU A 87 1.47 14.96 -8.37
C LEU A 87 2.54 13.87 -8.56
N ASN A 88 3.79 14.23 -8.90
CA ASN A 88 4.90 13.28 -8.96
C ASN A 88 5.16 12.62 -7.61
N GLY A 89 5.15 13.39 -6.50
CA GLY A 89 5.27 12.83 -5.15
C GLY A 89 4.16 11.84 -4.80
N VAL A 90 2.91 12.12 -5.18
CA VAL A 90 1.77 11.18 -5.01
C VAL A 90 1.99 9.91 -5.83
N LEU A 91 2.39 10.04 -7.09
CA LEU A 91 2.63 8.90 -7.97
C LEU A 91 3.78 8.03 -7.45
N ASN A 92 4.85 8.63 -6.94
CA ASN A 92 5.96 7.92 -6.31
C ASN A 92 5.51 7.17 -5.05
N THR A 93 4.68 7.80 -4.21
CA THR A 93 4.09 7.15 -3.03
C THR A 93 3.24 5.94 -3.43
N ILE A 94 2.35 6.10 -4.43
CA ILE A 94 1.51 5.00 -4.94
C ILE A 94 2.36 3.89 -5.53
N ARG A 95 3.36 4.25 -6.34
CA ARG A 95 4.25 3.28 -6.98
C ARG A 95 4.90 2.36 -5.95
N VAL A 96 5.58 2.92 -4.95
CA VAL A 96 6.25 2.10 -3.94
C VAL A 96 5.24 1.32 -3.07
N ALA A 97 4.11 1.92 -2.72
CA ALA A 97 3.08 1.25 -1.93
C ALA A 97 2.50 0.03 -2.65
N VAL A 98 2.17 0.15 -3.94
CA VAL A 98 1.64 -0.96 -4.74
C VAL A 98 2.65 -2.11 -4.85
N PHE A 99 3.91 -1.80 -5.20
CA PHE A 99 4.96 -2.81 -5.27
C PHE A 99 5.17 -3.51 -3.92
N ALA A 100 5.27 -2.74 -2.84
CA ALA A 100 5.49 -3.28 -1.50
C ALA A 100 4.28 -4.07 -0.97
N ILE A 101 3.04 -3.67 -1.24
CA ILE A 101 1.83 -4.43 -0.88
C ILE A 101 1.82 -5.79 -1.56
N ILE A 102 2.05 -5.84 -2.87
CA ILE A 102 2.04 -7.09 -3.63
C ILE A 102 3.14 -8.03 -3.13
N THR A 103 4.37 -7.54 -3.02
CA THR A 103 5.51 -8.37 -2.63
C THR A 103 5.47 -8.80 -1.17
N SER A 104 5.02 -7.92 -0.26
CA SER A 104 4.83 -8.27 1.16
C SER A 104 3.70 -9.28 1.36
N MET A 105 2.62 -9.20 0.57
CA MET A 105 1.54 -10.18 0.62
C MET A 105 2.03 -11.57 0.21
N VAL A 106 2.77 -11.66 -0.89
CA VAL A 106 3.32 -12.93 -1.37
C VAL A 106 4.33 -13.50 -0.37
N LEU A 107 5.32 -12.70 0.05
CA LEU A 107 6.34 -13.12 0.99
C LEU A 107 5.73 -13.46 2.36
N GLY A 108 4.82 -12.64 2.86
CA GLY A 108 4.15 -12.89 4.13
C GLY A 108 3.28 -14.14 4.14
N ALA A 109 2.58 -14.43 3.03
CA ALA A 109 1.84 -15.69 2.89
C ALA A 109 2.78 -16.90 2.89
N VAL A 110 3.88 -16.85 2.14
CA VAL A 110 4.89 -17.92 2.12
C VAL A 110 5.48 -18.13 3.51
N VAL A 111 5.94 -17.07 4.16
CA VAL A 111 6.52 -17.14 5.52
C VAL A 111 5.50 -17.64 6.54
N GLY A 112 4.24 -17.21 6.44
CA GLY A 112 3.15 -17.68 7.31
C GLY A 112 2.90 -19.18 7.17
N ILE A 113 2.91 -19.70 5.94
CA ILE A 113 2.79 -21.14 5.65
C ILE A 113 4.02 -21.91 6.14
N MET A 114 5.24 -21.36 5.95
CA MET A 114 6.47 -21.98 6.49
C MET A 114 6.38 -22.16 8.00
N ARG A 115 5.83 -21.21 8.74
CA ARG A 115 5.64 -21.29 10.20
C ARG A 115 4.59 -22.30 10.64
N LEU A 116 3.66 -22.67 9.77
CA LEU A 116 2.68 -23.74 9.99
C LEU A 116 3.22 -25.13 9.62
N SER A 117 4.37 -25.20 8.96
CA SER A 117 4.96 -26.45 8.51
C SER A 117 5.44 -27.33 9.67
N ASN A 118 5.31 -28.64 9.52
CA ASN A 118 5.91 -29.62 10.42
C ASN A 118 7.42 -29.77 10.20
N HIS A 119 7.95 -29.28 9.08
CA HIS A 119 9.38 -29.36 8.77
C HIS A 119 10.16 -28.33 9.62
N PRO A 120 11.12 -28.79 10.46
CA PRO A 120 11.75 -27.92 11.47
C PRO A 120 12.53 -26.76 10.84
N ILE A 121 13.21 -26.97 9.72
CA ILE A 121 14.00 -25.93 9.03
C ILE A 121 13.07 -24.83 8.48
N LEU A 122 11.98 -25.21 7.80
CA LEU A 122 11.03 -24.22 7.26
C LEU A 122 10.41 -23.40 8.39
N ARG A 123 9.99 -24.04 9.47
CA ARG A 123 9.45 -23.35 10.64
C ARG A 123 10.47 -22.42 11.28
N PHE A 124 11.73 -22.87 11.40
CA PHE A 124 12.82 -22.04 11.95
C PHE A 124 13.06 -20.80 11.07
N LEU A 125 13.23 -20.96 9.75
CA LEU A 125 13.45 -19.84 8.83
C LEU A 125 12.29 -18.83 8.84
N GLY A 126 11.04 -19.34 8.80
CA GLY A 126 9.87 -18.47 8.88
C GLY A 126 9.75 -17.73 10.22
N THR A 127 10.12 -18.39 11.33
CA THR A 127 10.12 -17.75 12.65
C THR A 127 11.24 -16.72 12.76
N ALA A 128 12.44 -17.04 12.31
CA ALA A 128 13.58 -16.13 12.31
C ALA A 128 13.27 -14.86 11.49
N HIS A 129 12.67 -15.00 10.30
CA HIS A 129 12.23 -13.85 9.49
C HIS A 129 11.28 -12.93 10.30
N VAL A 130 10.25 -13.50 10.91
CA VAL A 130 9.25 -12.72 11.66
C VAL A 130 9.90 -12.05 12.88
N GLU A 131 10.71 -12.77 13.64
CA GLU A 131 11.36 -12.21 14.83
C GLU A 131 12.34 -11.09 14.49
N VAL A 132 13.12 -11.24 13.43
CA VAL A 132 14.06 -10.20 13.00
C VAL A 132 13.31 -8.94 12.57
N TYR A 133 12.39 -9.06 11.59
CA TYR A 133 11.77 -7.88 10.98
C TYR A 133 10.72 -7.20 11.85
N ARG A 134 10.13 -7.88 12.83
CA ARG A 134 9.20 -7.25 13.80
C ARG A 134 9.90 -6.55 14.95
N ASN A 135 11.08 -6.99 15.34
CA ASN A 135 11.78 -6.45 16.51
C ASN A 135 12.75 -5.32 16.18
N ILE A 136 13.07 -5.11 14.89
CA ILE A 136 13.91 -4.00 14.44
C ILE A 136 13.00 -2.87 13.94
N PRO A 137 13.19 -1.60 14.38
CA PRO A 137 12.44 -0.46 13.85
C PRO A 137 12.59 -0.33 12.34
N LEU A 138 11.48 -0.06 11.63
CA LEU A 138 11.46 0.01 10.17
C LEU A 138 12.51 1.00 9.61
N ILE A 139 12.68 2.16 10.25
CA ILE A 139 13.65 3.16 9.80
C ILE A 139 15.09 2.61 9.78
N ILE A 140 15.46 1.79 10.76
CA ILE A 140 16.79 1.15 10.81
C ILE A 140 16.92 0.13 9.67
N GLN A 141 15.85 -0.60 9.37
CA GLN A 141 15.84 -1.54 8.24
C GLN A 141 16.01 -0.82 6.90
N LEU A 142 15.32 0.32 6.70
CA LEU A 142 15.46 1.14 5.49
C LEU A 142 16.89 1.61 5.31
N PHE A 143 17.50 2.16 6.37
CA PHE A 143 18.91 2.57 6.33
C PHE A 143 19.85 1.41 6.03
N ALA A 144 19.65 0.27 6.70
CA ALA A 144 20.49 -0.90 6.48
C ALA A 144 20.44 -1.37 5.02
N VAL A 145 19.23 -1.47 4.43
CA VAL A 145 19.07 -1.86 3.03
C VAL A 145 19.67 -0.81 2.09
N TYR A 146 19.45 0.48 2.37
CA TYR A 146 20.03 1.57 1.57
C TYR A 146 21.55 1.53 1.59
N MET A 147 22.17 1.39 2.76
CA MET A 147 23.63 1.27 2.93
C MET A 147 24.17 0.00 2.25
N LEU A 148 23.46 -1.12 2.32
CA LEU A 148 23.85 -2.33 1.59
C LEU A 148 23.90 -2.08 0.07
N ILE A 149 22.95 -1.34 -0.47
CA ILE A 149 22.90 -1.02 -1.90
C ILE A 149 24.02 -0.03 -2.27
N THR A 150 24.17 1.05 -1.49
CA THR A 150 25.09 2.15 -1.85
C THR A 150 26.56 1.88 -1.51
N GLU A 151 26.83 1.02 -0.52
CA GLU A 151 28.20 0.73 -0.09
C GLU A 151 28.73 -0.61 -0.60
N LEU A 152 27.91 -1.66 -0.63
CA LEU A 152 28.39 -3.01 -0.98
C LEU A 152 28.29 -3.32 -2.48
N LEU A 153 27.39 -2.68 -3.22
CA LEU A 153 27.31 -2.90 -4.66
C LEU A 153 28.47 -2.20 -5.40
N PRO A 154 28.88 -2.72 -6.57
CA PRO A 154 29.93 -2.11 -7.36
C PRO A 154 29.51 -0.76 -7.94
N ALA A 155 30.49 0.03 -8.35
CA ALA A 155 30.27 1.33 -9.02
C ALA A 155 29.50 1.16 -10.33
N SER A 156 28.87 2.25 -10.80
CA SER A 156 28.12 2.25 -12.07
C SER A 156 29.00 1.99 -13.31
N THR A 157 30.31 2.19 -13.18
CA THR A 157 31.30 1.91 -14.21
C THR A 157 31.57 0.42 -14.39
N GLU A 158 31.38 -0.38 -13.35
CA GLU A 158 31.64 -1.82 -13.34
C GLU A 158 30.46 -2.57 -12.66
N PRO A 159 29.22 -2.45 -13.17
CA PRO A 159 28.05 -3.03 -12.54
C PRO A 159 28.08 -4.56 -12.60
N LEU A 160 27.32 -5.20 -11.72
CA LEU A 160 27.00 -6.62 -11.84
C LEU A 160 26.07 -6.82 -13.05
N HIS A 161 26.48 -7.72 -13.95
CA HIS A 161 25.72 -8.01 -15.18
C HIS A 161 24.84 -9.24 -15.01
N ALA A 162 23.53 -9.11 -15.30
CA ALA A 162 22.65 -10.23 -15.58
C ALA A 162 22.45 -10.35 -17.10
N GLY A 163 23.49 -10.81 -17.76
CA GLY A 163 23.59 -10.76 -19.22
C GLY A 163 23.57 -9.33 -19.76
N SER A 164 22.94 -9.13 -20.92
CA SER A 164 22.69 -7.79 -21.49
C SER A 164 21.35 -7.19 -21.07
N TRP A 165 20.63 -7.82 -20.12
CA TRP A 165 19.25 -7.47 -19.80
C TRP A 165 19.11 -6.65 -18.54
N ALA A 166 20.04 -6.79 -17.61
CA ALA A 166 20.00 -6.01 -16.37
C ALA A 166 21.40 -5.75 -15.84
N LEU A 167 21.57 -4.58 -15.22
CA LEU A 167 22.76 -4.11 -14.54
C LEU A 167 22.40 -3.71 -13.11
N LEU A 168 23.17 -4.20 -12.13
CA LEU A 168 22.98 -3.87 -10.73
C LEU A 168 24.26 -3.18 -10.20
N SER A 169 24.11 -1.99 -9.64
CA SER A 169 25.21 -1.17 -9.14
C SER A 169 24.76 -0.29 -7.98
N LYS A 170 25.65 0.55 -7.46
CA LYS A 170 25.30 1.62 -6.50
C LYS A 170 24.24 2.59 -7.02
N ALA A 171 24.08 2.72 -8.35
CA ALA A 171 23.02 3.51 -8.98
C ALA A 171 21.68 2.76 -9.06
N GLY A 172 21.54 1.62 -8.37
CA GLY A 172 20.33 0.80 -8.34
C GLY A 172 20.31 -0.28 -9.41
N LEU A 173 19.11 -0.68 -9.82
CA LEU A 173 18.87 -1.73 -10.81
C LEU A 173 18.41 -1.09 -12.13
N GLN A 174 19.18 -1.26 -13.19
CA GLN A 174 18.79 -0.91 -14.54
C GLN A 174 18.44 -2.18 -15.32
N PHE A 175 17.37 -2.14 -16.11
CA PHE A 175 16.90 -3.31 -16.85
C PHE A 175 16.30 -2.94 -18.21
N ALA A 176 16.34 -3.90 -19.13
CA ALA A 176 15.84 -3.72 -20.47
C ALA A 176 14.30 -3.56 -20.47
N VAL A 177 13.83 -2.60 -21.27
CA VAL A 177 12.41 -2.34 -21.49
C VAL A 177 12.12 -2.22 -22.99
N PRO A 178 10.87 -2.42 -23.45
CA PRO A 178 10.51 -2.11 -24.83
C PRO A 178 10.87 -0.68 -25.19
N ALA A 179 11.39 -0.45 -26.41
CA ALA A 179 11.79 0.90 -26.84
C ALA A 179 10.63 1.91 -26.76
N GLN A 180 9.40 1.46 -26.99
CA GLN A 180 8.19 2.25 -26.80
C GLN A 180 7.54 1.92 -25.44
N THR A 181 8.25 2.16 -24.33
CA THR A 181 7.88 1.74 -22.98
C THR A 181 6.47 2.21 -22.59
N GLY A 182 6.09 3.47 -22.91
CA GLY A 182 4.77 4.01 -22.55
C GLY A 182 3.60 3.28 -23.22
N LEU A 183 3.73 3.01 -24.53
CA LEU A 183 2.70 2.25 -25.27
C LEU A 183 2.65 0.80 -24.83
N ALA A 184 3.82 0.18 -24.59
CA ALA A 184 3.91 -1.19 -24.09
C ALA A 184 3.25 -1.32 -22.70
N ALA A 185 3.53 -0.39 -21.79
CA ALA A 185 2.92 -0.37 -20.45
C ALA A 185 1.40 -0.19 -20.51
N MET A 186 0.91 0.74 -21.33
CA MET A 186 -0.51 0.96 -21.50
C MET A 186 -1.21 -0.26 -22.10
N ALA A 187 -0.64 -0.86 -23.15
CA ALA A 187 -1.21 -2.06 -23.78
C ALA A 187 -1.21 -3.27 -22.80
N ALA A 188 -0.11 -3.47 -22.08
CA ALA A 188 0.01 -4.52 -21.07
C ALA A 188 -0.99 -4.33 -19.92
N PHE A 189 -1.15 -3.10 -19.44
CA PHE A 189 -2.11 -2.78 -18.39
C PHE A 189 -3.57 -3.04 -18.85
N ILE A 190 -3.95 -2.53 -20.01
CA ILE A 190 -5.31 -2.73 -20.54
C ILE A 190 -5.60 -4.23 -20.77
N ALA A 191 -4.68 -4.94 -21.41
CA ALA A 191 -4.84 -6.37 -21.66
C ALA A 191 -4.91 -7.17 -20.34
N GLY A 192 -4.07 -6.83 -19.38
CA GLY A 192 -4.05 -7.45 -18.05
C GLY A 192 -5.36 -7.24 -17.30
N VAL A 193 -5.85 -6.00 -17.23
CA VAL A 193 -7.12 -5.67 -16.56
C VAL A 193 -8.30 -6.37 -17.21
N LEU A 194 -8.40 -6.29 -18.55
CA LEU A 194 -9.50 -6.97 -19.29
C LEU A 194 -9.49 -8.49 -19.06
N THR A 195 -8.30 -9.10 -19.08
CA THR A 195 -8.15 -10.54 -18.78
C THR A 195 -8.53 -10.86 -17.35
N ALA A 196 -8.11 -10.05 -16.39
CA ALA A 196 -8.43 -10.25 -14.98
C ALA A 196 -9.95 -10.21 -14.75
N LEU A 197 -10.65 -9.24 -15.33
CA LEU A 197 -12.09 -9.11 -15.23
C LEU A 197 -12.82 -10.27 -15.93
N LEU A 198 -12.38 -10.63 -17.12
CA LEU A 198 -12.97 -11.74 -17.90
C LEU A 198 -12.83 -13.08 -17.17
N VAL A 199 -11.63 -13.41 -16.71
CA VAL A 199 -11.36 -14.67 -15.99
C VAL A 199 -12.14 -14.70 -14.68
N ARG A 200 -12.19 -13.60 -13.93
CA ARG A 200 -13.01 -13.49 -12.72
C ARG A 200 -14.47 -13.78 -13.03
N GLU A 201 -15.04 -13.16 -14.08
CA GLU A 201 -16.44 -13.34 -14.45
C GLU A 201 -16.75 -14.79 -14.85
N ILE A 202 -15.87 -15.43 -15.63
CA ILE A 202 -16.02 -16.82 -16.04
C ILE A 202 -15.93 -17.76 -14.83
N GLN A 203 -14.98 -17.51 -13.93
CA GLN A 203 -14.71 -18.42 -12.80
C GLN A 203 -15.67 -18.24 -11.62
N ARG A 204 -16.27 -17.05 -11.43
CA ARG A 204 -17.20 -16.81 -10.30
C ARG A 204 -18.39 -17.77 -10.25
N ARG A 205 -18.72 -18.40 -11.38
CA ARG A 205 -19.80 -19.43 -11.45
C ARG A 205 -19.32 -20.83 -11.01
N ARG A 206 -17.99 -21.04 -10.92
CA ARG A 206 -17.39 -22.35 -10.63
C ARG A 206 -16.69 -22.42 -9.27
N VAL A 207 -16.21 -21.28 -8.78
CA VAL A 207 -15.46 -21.18 -7.52
C VAL A 207 -15.95 -19.97 -6.73
N THR A 208 -15.49 -19.81 -5.48
CA THR A 208 -15.83 -18.64 -4.66
C THR A 208 -15.30 -17.34 -5.29
N ASP A 209 -15.98 -16.22 -5.06
CA ASP A 209 -15.60 -14.91 -5.61
C ASP A 209 -14.14 -14.53 -5.30
N LEU A 210 -13.63 -14.90 -4.12
CA LEU A 210 -12.24 -14.69 -3.73
C LEU A 210 -11.27 -15.47 -4.65
N VAL A 211 -11.54 -16.76 -4.88
CA VAL A 211 -10.70 -17.60 -5.74
C VAL A 211 -10.80 -17.15 -7.19
N ALA A 212 -12.01 -16.79 -7.66
CA ALA A 212 -12.20 -16.24 -9.00
C ALA A 212 -11.43 -14.92 -9.19
N GLY A 213 -11.43 -14.05 -8.19
CA GLY A 213 -10.65 -12.80 -8.18
C GLY A 213 -9.14 -13.06 -8.25
N LEU A 214 -8.65 -14.01 -7.45
CA LEU A 214 -7.25 -14.38 -7.44
C LEU A 214 -6.78 -14.99 -8.77
N LEU A 215 -7.59 -15.91 -9.35
CA LEU A 215 -7.30 -16.49 -10.66
C LEU A 215 -7.31 -15.43 -11.77
N GLY A 216 -8.28 -14.50 -11.73
CA GLY A 216 -8.33 -13.35 -12.63
C GLY A 216 -7.08 -12.47 -12.52
N PHE A 217 -6.68 -12.14 -11.31
CA PHE A 217 -5.50 -11.32 -11.06
C PHE A 217 -4.21 -11.97 -11.58
N VAL A 218 -4.01 -13.26 -11.29
CA VAL A 218 -2.84 -14.02 -11.79
C VAL A 218 -2.85 -14.11 -13.32
N ALA A 219 -3.99 -14.43 -13.92
CA ALA A 219 -4.12 -14.48 -15.38
C ALA A 219 -3.87 -13.11 -16.02
N GLY A 220 -4.36 -12.03 -15.40
CA GLY A 220 -4.13 -10.66 -15.83
C GLY A 220 -2.64 -10.30 -15.83
N ILE A 221 -1.91 -10.62 -14.76
CA ILE A 221 -0.47 -10.40 -14.70
C ILE A 221 0.27 -11.18 -15.79
N LEU A 222 -0.07 -12.47 -15.97
CA LEU A 222 0.58 -13.29 -17.00
C LEU A 222 0.38 -12.71 -18.39
N VAL A 223 -0.85 -12.30 -18.73
CA VAL A 223 -1.14 -11.68 -20.02
C VAL A 223 -0.44 -10.33 -20.16
N ALA A 224 -0.41 -9.51 -19.11
CA ALA A 224 0.33 -8.25 -19.14
C ALA A 224 1.83 -8.46 -19.43
N LEU A 225 2.44 -9.46 -18.79
CA LEU A 225 3.85 -9.84 -19.04
C LEU A 225 4.06 -10.33 -20.49
N VAL A 226 3.16 -11.16 -20.99
CA VAL A 226 3.23 -11.64 -22.39
C VAL A 226 3.13 -10.47 -23.38
N VAL A 227 2.18 -9.56 -23.16
CA VAL A 227 2.01 -8.36 -24.01
C VAL A 227 3.26 -7.47 -23.94
N TRP A 228 3.83 -7.27 -22.76
CA TRP A 228 5.06 -6.53 -22.56
C TRP A 228 6.22 -7.13 -23.35
N VAL A 229 6.39 -8.44 -23.28
CA VAL A 229 7.45 -9.17 -24.02
C VAL A 229 7.24 -9.09 -25.54
N ILE A 230 5.99 -9.29 -26.01
CA ILE A 230 5.65 -9.16 -27.44
C ILE A 230 5.96 -7.76 -27.96
N PHE A 231 5.60 -6.72 -27.19
CA PHE A 231 5.93 -5.34 -27.53
C PHE A 231 7.45 -5.11 -27.64
N GLY A 232 8.23 -5.71 -26.73
CA GLY A 232 9.69 -5.65 -26.77
C GLY A 232 10.26 -6.27 -28.04
N PHE A 233 9.70 -7.39 -28.51
CA PHE A 233 10.11 -7.98 -29.78
C PHE A 233 9.67 -7.16 -31.00
N TYR A 234 8.52 -6.48 -30.92
CA TYR A 234 8.03 -5.65 -32.00
C TYR A 234 8.74 -4.30 -32.11
N SER A 235 8.89 -3.57 -31.01
CA SER A 235 9.47 -2.22 -30.98
C SER A 235 10.99 -2.20 -30.79
N GLY A 236 11.62 -3.37 -30.53
CA GLY A 236 12.99 -3.46 -30.05
C GLY A 236 13.08 -3.26 -28.52
N TRP A 237 14.26 -3.58 -27.99
CA TRP A 237 14.56 -3.46 -26.56
C TRP A 237 15.56 -2.33 -26.33
N SER A 238 15.19 -1.36 -25.51
CA SER A 238 16.13 -0.41 -24.92
C SER A 238 16.84 -1.14 -23.78
N LYS A 239 18.13 -1.45 -23.97
CA LYS A 239 18.94 -2.17 -22.98
C LYS A 239 19.85 -1.19 -22.24
N PRO A 240 20.11 -1.42 -20.95
CA PRO A 240 21.07 -0.60 -20.22
C PRO A 240 22.50 -0.89 -20.72
N VAL A 241 23.25 0.17 -20.98
CA VAL A 241 24.63 0.11 -21.42
C VAL A 241 25.46 1.08 -20.60
N VAL A 242 26.64 0.65 -20.16
CA VAL A 242 27.59 1.54 -19.47
C VAL A 242 28.20 2.50 -20.47
N SER A 243 28.01 3.81 -20.28
CA SER A 243 28.51 4.89 -21.09
C SER A 243 29.33 5.85 -20.22
N GLY A 244 30.65 5.67 -20.19
CA GLY A 244 31.51 6.44 -19.30
C GLY A 244 31.18 6.19 -17.80
N PHE A 245 30.74 7.22 -17.09
CA PHE A 245 30.40 7.15 -15.68
C PHE A 245 28.89 6.89 -15.40
N MET A 246 28.08 6.80 -16.45
CA MET A 246 26.64 6.65 -16.36
C MET A 246 26.17 5.38 -17.06
N ILE A 247 24.99 4.92 -16.70
CA ILE A 247 24.32 3.83 -17.41
C ILE A 247 23.18 4.47 -18.23
N GLU A 248 23.22 4.26 -19.54
CA GLU A 248 22.24 4.79 -20.48
C GLU A 248 21.32 3.69 -21.01
N GLY A 249 20.09 4.04 -21.35
CA GLY A 249 19.08 3.11 -21.88
C GLY A 249 18.41 2.26 -20.80
N GLY A 250 17.40 1.51 -21.21
CA GLY A 250 16.57 0.73 -20.30
C GLY A 250 15.70 1.58 -19.38
N ALA A 251 15.19 0.96 -18.33
CA ALA A 251 14.56 1.64 -17.19
C ALA A 251 15.39 1.43 -15.93
N ALA A 252 15.31 2.38 -15.01
CA ALA A 252 16.04 2.36 -13.74
C ALA A 252 15.10 2.30 -12.55
N LEU A 253 15.47 1.52 -11.55
CA LEU A 253 14.97 1.61 -10.19
C LEU A 253 16.09 2.17 -9.33
N SER A 254 15.89 3.36 -8.79
CA SER A 254 16.89 4.05 -7.95
C SER A 254 17.24 3.24 -6.70
N PRO A 255 18.41 3.43 -6.11
CA PRO A 255 18.77 2.78 -4.85
C PRO A 255 17.81 3.12 -3.73
N GLU A 256 17.27 4.35 -3.72
CA GLU A 256 16.26 4.82 -2.78
C GLU A 256 14.95 4.04 -2.95
N PHE A 257 14.47 3.88 -4.19
CA PHE A 257 13.28 3.08 -4.47
C PHE A 257 13.46 1.63 -4.05
N LEU A 258 14.59 1.01 -4.40
CA LEU A 258 14.88 -0.38 -4.06
C LEU A 258 14.94 -0.58 -2.54
N ALA A 259 15.62 0.33 -1.82
CA ALA A 259 15.73 0.25 -0.38
C ALA A 259 14.37 0.38 0.31
N LEU A 260 13.57 1.36 -0.13
CA LEU A 260 12.22 1.57 0.41
C LEU A 260 11.31 0.38 0.09
N TRP A 261 11.29 -0.09 -1.14
CA TRP A 261 10.48 -1.23 -1.56
C TRP A 261 10.85 -2.50 -0.79
N LEU A 262 12.12 -2.86 -0.73
CA LEU A 262 12.57 -4.07 -0.02
C LEU A 262 12.36 -3.95 1.48
N GLY A 263 12.69 -2.81 2.10
CA GLY A 263 12.50 -2.59 3.53
C GLY A 263 11.03 -2.67 3.94
N LEU A 264 10.13 -2.01 3.21
CA LEU A 264 8.68 -2.12 3.43
C LEU A 264 8.18 -3.54 3.21
N THR A 265 8.70 -4.23 2.19
CA THR A 265 8.33 -5.63 1.88
C THR A 265 8.69 -6.56 3.04
N PHE A 266 9.93 -6.54 3.50
CA PHE A 266 10.37 -7.44 4.57
C PHE A 266 9.68 -7.12 5.90
N PHE A 267 9.58 -5.85 6.26
CA PHE A 267 8.90 -5.44 7.49
C PHE A 267 7.42 -5.85 7.49
N THR A 268 6.68 -5.51 6.43
CA THR A 268 5.24 -5.79 6.37
C THR A 268 4.95 -7.28 6.19
N SER A 269 5.80 -8.01 5.45
CA SER A 269 5.65 -9.47 5.28
C SER A 269 5.70 -10.22 6.60
N ALA A 270 6.49 -9.76 7.57
CA ALA A 270 6.55 -10.36 8.89
C ALA A 270 5.21 -10.22 9.65
N ALA A 271 4.57 -9.06 9.57
CA ALA A 271 3.24 -8.85 10.14
C ALA A 271 2.16 -9.67 9.41
N ILE A 272 2.20 -9.72 8.07
CA ILE A 272 1.29 -10.53 7.25
C ILE A 272 1.45 -12.03 7.56
N ALA A 273 2.68 -12.51 7.73
CA ALA A 273 2.95 -13.91 8.08
C ALA A 273 2.27 -14.31 9.40
N GLU A 274 2.27 -13.42 10.39
CA GLU A 274 1.58 -13.66 11.66
C GLU A 274 0.06 -13.66 11.50
N ILE A 275 -0.48 -12.75 10.69
CA ILE A 275 -1.92 -12.70 10.37
C ILE A 275 -2.37 -13.99 9.67
N VAL A 276 -1.61 -14.45 8.68
CA VAL A 276 -1.89 -15.71 7.96
C VAL A 276 -1.86 -16.90 8.92
N ARG A 277 -0.81 -16.99 9.73
CA ARG A 277 -0.69 -18.06 10.74
C ARG A 277 -1.84 -18.02 11.74
N ALA A 278 -2.16 -16.87 12.29
CA ALA A 278 -3.26 -16.69 13.24
C ALA A 278 -4.62 -17.03 12.61
N GLY A 279 -4.86 -16.62 11.36
CA GLY A 279 -6.08 -16.95 10.63
C GLY A 279 -6.31 -18.44 10.46
N VAL A 280 -5.25 -19.20 10.15
CA VAL A 280 -5.34 -20.67 10.02
C VAL A 280 -5.57 -21.33 11.38
N LEU A 281 -4.86 -20.90 12.43
CA LEU A 281 -4.98 -21.46 13.78
C LEU A 281 -6.32 -21.13 14.44
N ALA A 282 -6.99 -20.05 14.04
CA ALA A 282 -8.31 -19.67 14.55
C ALA A 282 -9.45 -20.59 14.06
N VAL A 283 -9.22 -21.40 13.01
CA VAL A 283 -10.21 -22.36 12.53
C VAL A 283 -10.29 -23.53 13.50
N LYS A 284 -11.48 -23.75 14.08
CA LYS A 284 -11.72 -24.76 15.11
C LYS A 284 -11.33 -26.15 14.62
N GLN A 285 -10.66 -26.95 15.49
CA GLN A 285 -10.26 -28.31 15.19
C GLN A 285 -11.43 -29.22 14.74
N GLY A 286 -12.65 -28.94 15.22
CA GLY A 286 -13.86 -29.64 14.78
C GLY A 286 -14.13 -29.53 13.29
N GLN A 287 -13.79 -28.39 12.65
CA GLN A 287 -13.92 -28.21 11.20
C GLN A 287 -12.94 -29.09 10.41
N TRP A 288 -11.72 -29.22 10.91
CA TRP A 288 -10.72 -30.16 10.36
C TRP A 288 -11.18 -31.61 10.46
N ASN A 289 -11.65 -32.01 11.64
CA ASN A 289 -12.10 -33.37 11.90
C ASN A 289 -13.36 -33.72 11.08
N ALA A 290 -14.31 -32.80 10.96
CA ALA A 290 -15.51 -33.00 10.16
C ALA A 290 -15.18 -33.20 8.67
N GLY A 291 -14.26 -32.41 8.11
CA GLY A 291 -13.79 -32.59 6.75
C GLY A 291 -13.14 -33.95 6.50
N LEU A 292 -12.26 -34.39 7.41
CA LEU A 292 -11.62 -35.70 7.34
C LEU A 292 -12.62 -36.86 7.49
N ALA A 293 -13.62 -36.70 8.36
CA ALA A 293 -14.69 -37.68 8.55
C ALA A 293 -15.58 -37.86 7.31
N LEU A 294 -15.72 -36.81 6.48
CA LEU A 294 -16.39 -36.85 5.17
C LEU A 294 -15.52 -37.49 4.06
N GLY A 295 -14.34 -37.99 4.38
CA GLY A 295 -13.43 -38.61 3.42
C GLY A 295 -12.61 -37.63 2.59
N LEU A 296 -12.59 -36.32 2.93
CA LEU A 296 -11.75 -35.35 2.25
C LEU A 296 -10.28 -35.55 2.59
N THR A 297 -9.39 -35.39 1.63
CA THR A 297 -7.95 -35.36 1.87
C THR A 297 -7.56 -34.11 2.65
N ARG A 298 -6.42 -34.10 3.32
CA ARG A 298 -5.92 -32.91 4.05
C ARG A 298 -5.86 -31.66 3.16
N SER A 299 -5.42 -31.80 1.92
CA SER A 299 -5.36 -30.69 0.96
C SER A 299 -6.76 -30.14 0.63
N GLN A 300 -7.74 -31.03 0.47
CA GLN A 300 -9.15 -30.63 0.25
C GLN A 300 -9.75 -29.94 1.47
N VAL A 301 -9.47 -30.44 2.68
CA VAL A 301 -9.91 -29.81 3.92
C VAL A 301 -9.31 -28.41 4.03
N VAL A 302 -8.02 -28.23 3.72
CA VAL A 302 -7.39 -26.90 3.70
C VAL A 302 -8.05 -26.01 2.67
N SER A 303 -8.23 -26.46 1.43
CA SER A 303 -8.75 -25.62 0.34
C SER A 303 -10.23 -25.27 0.48
N TYR A 304 -11.07 -26.21 0.89
CA TYR A 304 -12.52 -26.01 0.90
C TYR A 304 -13.08 -25.55 2.24
N ILE A 305 -12.40 -25.84 3.35
CA ILE A 305 -12.91 -25.57 4.70
C ILE A 305 -12.07 -24.53 5.42
N VAL A 306 -10.76 -24.76 5.52
CA VAL A 306 -9.88 -23.94 6.36
C VAL A 306 -9.55 -22.60 5.69
N PHE A 307 -9.09 -22.64 4.43
CA PHE A 307 -8.66 -21.44 3.72
C PHE A 307 -9.77 -20.37 3.61
N PRO A 308 -11.03 -20.69 3.22
CA PRO A 308 -12.09 -19.68 3.18
C PRO A 308 -12.42 -19.08 4.55
N GLN A 309 -12.35 -19.88 5.61
CA GLN A 309 -12.61 -19.41 6.97
C GLN A 309 -11.45 -18.57 7.49
N SER A 310 -10.21 -19.01 7.29
CA SER A 310 -9.02 -18.26 7.71
C SER A 310 -8.90 -16.90 7.00
N MET A 311 -9.25 -16.85 5.70
CA MET A 311 -9.21 -15.59 4.94
C MET A 311 -10.23 -14.57 5.45
N ARG A 312 -11.44 -14.99 5.85
CA ARG A 312 -12.42 -14.08 6.47
C ARG A 312 -11.90 -13.43 7.76
N LEU A 313 -11.11 -14.18 8.53
CA LEU A 313 -10.49 -13.66 9.76
C LEU A 313 -9.24 -12.81 9.47
N ALA A 314 -8.53 -13.11 8.39
CA ALA A 314 -7.29 -12.42 8.02
C ALA A 314 -7.53 -11.08 7.28
N ILE A 315 -8.61 -10.93 6.49
CA ILE A 315 -8.86 -9.74 5.66
C ILE A 315 -8.88 -8.43 6.47
N PRO A 316 -9.62 -8.28 7.60
CA PRO A 316 -9.63 -7.03 8.33
C PRO A 316 -8.25 -6.58 8.85
N PRO A 317 -7.44 -7.44 9.51
CA PRO A 317 -6.10 -7.03 9.92
C PRO A 317 -5.14 -6.81 8.72
N LEU A 318 -5.29 -7.52 7.60
CA LEU A 318 -4.52 -7.25 6.38
C LEU A 318 -4.78 -5.84 5.84
N THR A 319 -6.04 -5.40 5.84
CA THR A 319 -6.41 -4.03 5.46
C THR A 319 -5.65 -2.99 6.27
N SER A 320 -5.60 -3.19 7.59
CA SER A 320 -4.84 -2.30 8.49
C SER A 320 -3.35 -2.29 8.16
N GLN A 321 -2.77 -3.46 7.78
CA GLN A 321 -1.37 -3.53 7.39
C GLN A 321 -1.09 -2.78 6.08
N PHE A 322 -1.97 -2.85 5.08
CA PHE A 322 -1.78 -2.12 3.82
C PHE A 322 -1.90 -0.60 4.01
N MET A 323 -2.85 -0.14 4.84
CA MET A 323 -2.93 1.27 5.22
C MET A 323 -1.68 1.74 5.98
N ASN A 324 -1.15 0.92 6.89
CA ASN A 324 0.07 1.23 7.63
C ASN A 324 1.30 1.25 6.70
N LEU A 325 1.41 0.30 5.76
CA LEU A 325 2.47 0.27 4.77
C LEU A 325 2.47 1.56 3.93
N THR A 326 1.31 2.00 3.45
CA THR A 326 1.17 3.23 2.66
C THR A 326 1.58 4.46 3.46
N LYS A 327 1.26 4.53 4.76
CA LYS A 327 1.74 5.62 5.64
C LYS A 327 3.24 5.53 5.90
N ASN A 328 3.77 4.32 6.10
CA ASN A 328 5.19 4.09 6.35
C ASN A 328 6.07 4.43 5.14
N SER A 329 5.50 4.55 3.92
CA SER A 329 6.26 5.06 2.78
C SER A 329 6.79 6.47 3.00
N SER A 330 6.18 7.27 3.89
CA SER A 330 6.66 8.60 4.28
C SER A 330 8.04 8.58 4.95
N LEU A 331 8.49 7.44 5.48
CA LEU A 331 9.85 7.28 5.98
C LEU A 331 10.91 7.33 4.86
N ALA A 332 10.48 7.30 3.62
CA ALA A 332 11.26 7.49 2.41
C ALA A 332 12.11 8.78 2.43
N VAL A 333 11.61 9.82 3.07
CA VAL A 333 12.31 11.11 3.21
C VAL A 333 13.70 10.96 3.82
N VAL A 334 13.90 9.97 4.68
CA VAL A 334 15.17 9.75 5.39
C VAL A 334 16.27 9.19 4.47
N ILE A 335 15.89 8.46 3.43
CA ILE A 335 16.82 7.91 2.43
C ILE A 335 16.80 8.70 1.11
N GLY A 336 16.07 9.82 1.05
CA GLY A 336 16.05 10.71 -0.11
C GLY A 336 15.08 10.32 -1.23
N TYR A 337 14.21 9.31 -1.04
CA TYR A 337 13.21 8.98 -2.06
C TYR A 337 12.13 10.06 -2.13
N PRO A 338 11.82 10.60 -3.33
CA PRO A 338 10.94 11.75 -3.48
C PRO A 338 9.43 11.37 -3.46
N ASP A 339 8.97 10.90 -2.31
CA ASP A 339 7.54 10.69 -2.03
C ASP A 339 6.81 12.03 -1.80
N ILE A 340 5.51 11.98 -1.50
CA ILE A 340 4.69 13.18 -1.23
C ILE A 340 5.24 14.01 -0.05
N VAL A 341 5.84 13.38 0.96
CA VAL A 341 6.39 14.07 2.14
C VAL A 341 7.71 14.74 1.80
N ALA A 342 8.58 14.09 1.05
CA ALA A 342 9.84 14.68 0.59
C ALA A 342 9.60 15.89 -0.32
N VAL A 343 8.68 15.77 -1.28
CA VAL A 343 8.25 16.88 -2.15
C VAL A 343 7.63 18.02 -1.33
N GLY A 344 6.80 17.68 -0.34
CA GLY A 344 6.22 18.64 0.57
C GLY A 344 7.28 19.42 1.35
N ASN A 345 8.27 18.72 1.92
CA ASN A 345 9.39 19.36 2.64
C ASN A 345 10.18 20.32 1.74
N SER A 346 10.46 19.92 0.48
CA SER A 346 11.11 20.81 -0.50
C SER A 346 10.26 22.04 -0.77
N SER A 347 8.95 21.89 -0.93
CA SER A 347 8.02 22.98 -1.11
C SER A 347 7.97 23.91 0.09
N ILE A 348 7.96 23.39 1.32
CA ILE A 348 8.00 24.19 2.56
C ILE A 348 9.28 25.03 2.63
N ASN A 349 10.42 24.44 2.29
CA ASN A 349 11.71 25.12 2.31
C ASN A 349 11.77 26.31 1.33
N ILE A 350 11.09 26.22 0.19
CA ILE A 350 11.06 27.27 -0.84
C ILE A 350 9.98 28.31 -0.54
N THR A 351 8.77 27.88 -0.16
CA THR A 351 7.59 28.75 -0.07
C THR A 351 7.33 29.27 1.34
N GLY A 352 7.85 28.62 2.37
CA GLY A 352 7.55 28.89 3.78
C GLY A 352 6.13 28.47 4.22
N GLN A 353 5.29 27.91 3.31
CA GLN A 353 3.88 27.61 3.56
C GLN A 353 3.68 26.21 4.14
N ALA A 354 4.18 26.01 5.37
CA ALA A 354 4.17 24.70 6.01
C ALA A 354 2.76 24.17 6.31
N LEU A 355 1.83 25.03 6.68
CA LEU A 355 0.49 24.62 7.10
C LEU A 355 -0.30 24.05 5.90
N GLU A 356 -0.29 24.78 4.78
CA GLU A 356 -0.96 24.39 3.55
C GLU A 356 -0.39 23.06 3.00
N VAL A 357 0.92 22.94 2.99
CA VAL A 357 1.60 21.70 2.55
C VAL A 357 1.24 20.52 3.44
N ILE A 358 1.23 20.68 4.76
CA ILE A 358 0.82 19.62 5.69
C ILE A 358 -0.64 19.21 5.44
N VAL A 359 -1.54 20.17 5.21
CA VAL A 359 -2.94 19.88 4.86
C VAL A 359 -3.04 19.06 3.57
N ILE A 360 -2.27 19.41 2.54
CA ILE A 360 -2.22 18.64 1.29
C ILE A 360 -1.74 17.20 1.55
N ILE A 361 -0.64 17.02 2.28
CA ILE A 361 -0.11 15.69 2.61
C ILE A 361 -1.15 14.87 3.37
N MET A 362 -1.79 15.46 4.38
CA MET A 362 -2.84 14.79 5.16
C MET A 362 -4.03 14.39 4.28
N ALA A 363 -4.49 15.28 3.39
CA ALA A 363 -5.59 15.00 2.47
C ALA A 363 -5.25 13.85 1.51
N VAL A 364 -4.03 13.84 0.97
CA VAL A 364 -3.56 12.76 0.08
C VAL A 364 -3.53 11.42 0.82
N TYR A 365 -2.92 11.34 2.00
CA TYR A 365 -2.89 10.08 2.76
C TYR A 365 -4.29 9.63 3.20
N LEU A 366 -5.17 10.57 3.57
CA LEU A 366 -6.57 10.23 3.86
C LEU A 366 -7.25 9.63 2.64
N PHE A 367 -7.10 10.26 1.47
CA PHE A 367 -7.68 9.78 0.21
C PHE A 367 -7.15 8.40 -0.19
N LEU A 368 -5.84 8.18 -0.12
CA LEU A 368 -5.22 6.87 -0.40
C LEU A 368 -5.73 5.78 0.56
N ASN A 369 -5.85 6.09 1.85
CA ASN A 369 -6.37 5.14 2.82
C ASN A 369 -7.85 4.82 2.59
N LEU A 370 -8.67 5.80 2.20
CA LEU A 370 -10.07 5.57 1.83
C LEU A 370 -10.21 4.69 0.59
N ILE A 371 -9.34 4.86 -0.40
CA ILE A 371 -9.29 3.97 -1.58
C ILE A 371 -8.96 2.53 -1.15
N ILE A 372 -7.91 2.33 -0.36
CA ILE A 372 -7.51 1.00 0.13
C ILE A 372 -8.66 0.35 0.91
N LEU A 373 -9.30 1.08 1.80
CA LEU A 373 -10.45 0.60 2.57
C LEU A 373 -11.62 0.23 1.67
N SER A 374 -11.95 1.05 0.68
CA SER A 374 -13.03 0.79 -0.29
C SER A 374 -12.77 -0.45 -1.13
N LEU A 375 -11.55 -0.61 -1.66
CA LEU A 375 -11.18 -1.78 -2.48
C LEU A 375 -11.33 -3.09 -1.71
N ILE A 376 -11.06 -3.09 -0.40
CA ILE A 376 -11.12 -4.30 0.42
C ILE A 376 -12.56 -4.59 0.87
N HIS A 377 -13.37 -3.57 1.16
CA HIS A 377 -14.80 -3.76 1.44
C HIS A 377 -15.56 -4.39 0.26
N ILE A 378 -15.18 -4.09 -0.98
CA ILE A 378 -15.72 -4.74 -2.19
C ILE A 378 -15.34 -6.23 -2.22
N SER A 379 -14.24 -6.61 -1.57
CA SER A 379 -13.73 -7.98 -1.51
C SER A 379 -14.26 -8.77 -0.29
N GLU A 380 -14.92 -8.11 0.67
CA GLU A 380 -15.56 -8.81 1.79
C GLU A 380 -16.75 -9.62 1.26
N PRO A 381 -16.75 -10.96 1.44
CA PRO A 381 -17.93 -11.76 1.13
C PRO A 381 -19.08 -11.24 2.01
N THR A 382 -20.17 -10.81 1.36
CA THR A 382 -21.41 -10.38 2.02
C THR A 382 -21.71 -11.30 3.20
N ARG A 383 -21.77 -10.73 4.40
CA ARG A 383 -22.15 -11.48 5.60
C ARG A 383 -23.49 -12.15 5.33
N PRO A 384 -23.62 -13.47 5.46
CA PRO A 384 -24.96 -14.04 5.55
C PRO A 384 -25.63 -13.40 6.75
N ILE A 385 -26.76 -12.75 6.51
CA ILE A 385 -27.64 -12.27 7.57
C ILE A 385 -27.87 -13.45 8.50
N SER A 386 -27.37 -13.38 9.71
CA SER A 386 -27.66 -14.36 10.74
C SER A 386 -29.16 -14.35 10.98
N ILE A 387 -29.85 -15.39 10.50
CA ILE A 387 -31.17 -15.75 10.93
C ILE A 387 -31.08 -16.37 12.32
#